data_1b099ebbc4ebc079d19d54ff7d8e1a6f
#
_entry.id   1b099ebbc4ebc079d19d54ff7d8e1a6f
#
_cell.length_a   1.000
_cell.length_b   1.000
_cell.length_c   1.000
_cell.angle_alpha   90.00
_cell.angle_beta   90.00
_cell.angle_gamma   90.00
#
_symmetry.space_group_name_H-M   'P 1'
#
loop_
_entity.id
_entity.type
_entity.pdbx_description
1 polymer ?
#
loop_
_entity_poly.entity_id
_entity_poly.type
_entity_poly.pdbx_seq_one_letter_code
_entity_poly.pdbx_strand_id
1 'polypeptide(L)'
;MAEAIFEIFRGNNDGGQSVTYRVPIAPGMVVLDALHHIQAHHAPDLAVRWNCKAGKCGSCSAEVNGRPRLTCKTRMDALPLDKPITVQPMKSFPIIKDLVTDVSWNYRVNKKIPPFTPRPGVKWKMYQEDVDRVQEFRKCIECFLCQNVCHVLREHEQMEQFGGPRFFVRVAGLEMHPLDSKSRTKMLKDELGIGLCNITKCCTEVCPEEIHITDNAIIPLKERVVDEFYDPLLMLVRKIRGAKESG
;
A
#
# COMPACT_ATOMS: atom_id res chain seq x y z
N MET A 1 20.28 -11.84 30.01
CA MET A 1 19.83 -11.59 28.65
C MET A 1 19.16 -10.21 28.66
N ALA A 2 19.35 -9.41 27.63
CA ALA A 2 18.62 -8.13 27.52
C ALA A 2 17.13 -8.43 27.35
N GLU A 3 16.26 -7.58 27.94
CA GLU A 3 14.82 -7.67 27.81
C GLU A 3 14.30 -6.40 27.15
N ALA A 4 13.23 -6.52 26.35
CA ALA A 4 12.47 -5.41 25.86
C ALA A 4 11.03 -5.44 26.41
N ILE A 5 10.48 -4.27 26.62
CA ILE A 5 9.08 -4.08 27.01
C ILE A 5 8.25 -3.86 25.76
N PHE A 6 7.20 -4.65 25.58
CA PHE A 6 6.23 -4.50 24.51
C PHE A 6 4.88 -4.04 25.07
N GLU A 7 4.29 -3.04 24.44
CA GLU A 7 2.91 -2.63 24.66
C GLU A 7 2.08 -2.98 23.42
N ILE A 8 1.30 -4.03 23.53
CA ILE A 8 0.56 -4.60 22.41
C ILE A 8 -0.93 -4.31 22.56
N PHE A 9 -1.55 -3.79 21.52
CA PHE A 9 -2.99 -3.64 21.50
C PHE A 9 -3.69 -5.00 21.54
N ARG A 10 -4.63 -5.13 22.48
CA ARG A 10 -5.51 -6.29 22.64
C ARG A 10 -6.96 -5.81 22.60
N GLY A 11 -7.74 -6.33 21.67
CA GLY A 11 -9.14 -5.96 21.51
C GLY A 11 -9.67 -6.21 20.11
N ASN A 12 -10.76 -5.54 19.78
CA ASN A 12 -11.43 -5.61 18.48
C ASN A 12 -11.90 -4.21 18.05
N ASN A 13 -12.83 -4.15 17.09
CA ASN A 13 -13.37 -2.88 16.59
C ASN A 13 -14.25 -2.13 17.59
N ASP A 14 -14.77 -2.82 18.61
CA ASP A 14 -15.62 -2.22 19.66
C ASP A 14 -14.79 -1.56 20.77
N GLY A 15 -13.49 -1.86 20.82
CA GLY A 15 -12.53 -1.29 21.76
C GLY A 15 -11.43 -2.24 22.17
N GLY A 16 -10.48 -1.71 22.93
CA GLY A 16 -9.34 -2.50 23.39
C GLY A 16 -8.41 -1.68 24.29
N GLN A 17 -7.34 -2.33 24.74
CA GLN A 17 -6.35 -1.72 25.60
C GLN A 17 -4.94 -2.20 25.22
N SER A 18 -3.92 -1.42 25.57
CA SER A 18 -2.54 -1.86 25.50
C SER A 18 -2.19 -2.77 26.67
N VAL A 19 -1.60 -3.93 26.40
CA VAL A 19 -1.13 -4.88 27.41
C VAL A 19 0.39 -4.98 27.31
N THR A 20 1.04 -4.94 28.47
CA THR A 20 2.50 -4.95 28.58
C THR A 20 3.03 -6.37 28.68
N TYR A 21 4.06 -6.69 27.91
CA TYR A 21 4.78 -7.95 27.93
C TYR A 21 6.29 -7.69 28.00
N ARG A 22 7.02 -8.55 28.74
CA ARG A 22 8.50 -8.58 28.78
C ARG A 22 8.99 -9.72 27.91
N VAL A 23 9.91 -9.42 27.01
CA VAL A 23 10.43 -10.40 26.04
C VAL A 23 11.95 -10.40 26.09
N PRO A 24 12.60 -11.57 26.29
CA PRO A 24 14.05 -11.68 26.18
C PRO A 24 14.49 -11.44 24.73
N ILE A 25 15.53 -10.64 24.55
CA ILE A 25 16.04 -10.25 23.24
C ILE A 25 17.31 -10.98 22.92
N ALA A 26 17.34 -11.60 21.74
CA ALA A 26 18.50 -12.26 21.16
C ALA A 26 19.03 -11.48 19.94
N PRO A 27 20.32 -11.59 19.59
CA PRO A 27 20.89 -11.01 18.39
C PRO A 27 20.14 -11.48 17.12
N GLY A 28 19.87 -10.54 16.20
CA GLY A 28 19.17 -10.83 14.94
C GLY A 28 17.66 -10.96 15.02
N MET A 29 17.08 -10.87 16.21
CA MET A 29 15.65 -10.96 16.45
C MET A 29 14.87 -9.84 15.73
N VAL A 30 13.68 -10.15 15.23
CA VAL A 30 12.73 -9.19 14.65
C VAL A 30 11.48 -9.10 15.53
N VAL A 31 10.67 -8.05 15.32
CA VAL A 31 9.42 -7.84 16.07
C VAL A 31 8.48 -9.04 15.98
N LEU A 32 8.40 -9.72 14.84
CA LEU A 32 7.58 -10.92 14.68
C LEU A 32 8.01 -12.06 15.60
N ASP A 33 9.32 -12.24 15.84
CA ASP A 33 9.82 -13.27 16.76
C ASP A 33 9.40 -12.95 18.20
N ALA A 34 9.43 -11.67 18.59
CA ALA A 34 8.95 -11.22 19.89
C ALA A 34 7.44 -11.48 20.06
N LEU A 35 6.64 -11.23 19.02
CA LEU A 35 5.20 -11.55 19.03
C LEU A 35 4.95 -13.06 19.18
N HIS A 36 5.74 -13.89 18.51
CA HIS A 36 5.66 -15.36 18.66
C HIS A 36 6.10 -15.81 20.05
N HIS A 37 7.11 -15.16 20.64
CA HIS A 37 7.51 -15.43 22.04
C HIS A 37 6.36 -15.13 23.01
N ILE A 38 5.66 -13.99 22.80
CA ILE A 38 4.49 -13.62 23.61
C ILE A 38 3.36 -14.64 23.44
N GLN A 39 3.08 -15.09 22.21
CA GLN A 39 2.09 -16.15 22.00
C GLN A 39 2.45 -17.45 22.71
N ALA A 40 3.73 -17.84 22.68
CA ALA A 40 4.17 -19.09 23.28
C ALA A 40 4.17 -19.10 24.81
N HIS A 41 4.44 -17.94 25.47
CA HIS A 41 4.72 -17.90 26.90
C HIS A 41 3.77 -17.04 27.73
N HIS A 42 3.03 -16.09 27.10
CA HIS A 42 2.23 -15.11 27.83
C HIS A 42 0.78 -15.03 27.38
N ALA A 43 0.52 -15.07 26.08
CA ALA A 43 -0.80 -14.83 25.52
C ALA A 43 -1.04 -15.72 24.27
N PRO A 44 -1.35 -17.01 24.45
CA PRO A 44 -1.57 -17.93 23.32
C PRO A 44 -2.70 -17.50 22.37
N ASP A 45 -3.61 -16.68 22.87
CA ASP A 45 -4.74 -16.14 22.14
C ASP A 45 -4.47 -14.83 21.38
N LEU A 46 -3.24 -14.28 21.46
CA LEU A 46 -2.85 -13.07 20.72
C LEU A 46 -2.96 -13.31 19.22
N ALA A 47 -3.85 -12.54 18.57
CA ALA A 47 -4.05 -12.65 17.13
C ALA A 47 -2.97 -11.87 16.36
N VAL A 48 -2.15 -12.59 15.62
CA VAL A 48 -1.10 -12.06 14.75
C VAL A 48 -1.20 -12.68 13.37
N ARG A 49 -1.20 -11.85 12.33
CA ARG A 49 -1.16 -12.34 10.94
C ARG A 49 0.28 -12.41 10.46
N TRP A 50 0.67 -13.57 9.94
CA TRP A 50 1.98 -13.76 9.33
C TRP A 50 1.99 -14.97 8.38
N ASN A 51 3.00 -15.07 7.52
CA ASN A 51 3.17 -16.22 6.64
C ASN A 51 4.66 -16.48 6.30
N CYS A 52 5.29 -15.67 5.43
CA CYS A 52 6.60 -16.01 4.83
C CYS A 52 7.81 -15.78 5.76
N LYS A 53 7.72 -14.93 6.77
CA LYS A 53 8.82 -14.45 7.64
C LYS A 53 10.01 -13.80 6.90
N ALA A 54 9.87 -13.50 5.60
CA ALA A 54 10.96 -13.05 4.72
C ALA A 54 10.65 -11.73 3.99
N GLY A 55 9.66 -10.96 4.45
CA GLY A 55 9.28 -9.68 3.84
C GLY A 55 8.68 -9.76 2.44
N LYS A 56 8.12 -10.91 2.02
CA LYS A 56 7.65 -11.13 0.63
C LYS A 56 6.13 -11.30 0.48
N CYS A 57 5.40 -11.53 1.54
CA CYS A 57 3.95 -11.78 1.46
C CYS A 57 3.06 -10.64 1.96
N GLY A 58 3.63 -9.61 2.58
CA GLY A 58 2.88 -8.47 3.11
C GLY A 58 1.95 -8.76 4.31
N SER A 59 1.83 -10.03 4.76
CA SER A 59 0.81 -10.41 5.75
C SER A 59 1.04 -9.85 7.15
N CYS A 60 2.30 -9.65 7.57
CA CYS A 60 2.66 -9.27 8.94
C CYS A 60 2.71 -7.74 9.16
N SER A 61 1.90 -6.99 8.42
CA SER A 61 1.81 -5.53 8.54
C SER A 61 1.17 -5.12 9.86
N ALA A 62 1.83 -4.19 10.58
CA ALA A 62 1.35 -3.60 11.82
C ALA A 62 1.97 -2.21 12.00
N GLU A 63 1.48 -1.44 12.97
CA GLU A 63 2.16 -0.21 13.41
C GLU A 63 3.13 -0.54 14.54
N VAL A 64 4.42 -0.32 14.33
CA VAL A 64 5.46 -0.45 15.35
C VAL A 64 5.99 0.93 15.69
N ASN A 65 5.86 1.33 16.95
CA ASN A 65 6.20 2.68 17.43
C ASN A 65 5.55 3.79 16.57
N GLY A 66 4.26 3.60 16.26
CA GLY A 66 3.46 4.53 15.46
C GLY A 66 3.77 4.57 13.96
N ARG A 67 4.68 3.73 13.45
CA ARG A 67 5.02 3.65 12.02
C ARG A 67 4.55 2.33 11.43
N PRO A 68 3.83 2.34 10.29
CA PRO A 68 3.49 1.11 9.59
C PRO A 68 4.74 0.38 9.10
N ARG A 69 4.87 -0.90 9.48
CA ARG A 69 6.04 -1.73 9.14
C ARG A 69 5.66 -3.20 8.98
N LEU A 70 6.49 -3.96 8.27
CA LEU A 70 6.45 -5.42 8.31
C LEU A 70 7.16 -5.91 9.57
N THR A 71 6.46 -6.57 10.46
CA THR A 71 7.03 -7.06 11.73
C THR A 71 8.16 -8.06 11.50
N CYS A 72 8.13 -8.83 10.42
CA CYS A 72 9.18 -9.77 10.06
C CYS A 72 10.46 -9.12 9.48
N LYS A 73 10.42 -7.84 9.09
CA LYS A 73 11.59 -7.06 8.62
C LYS A 73 12.06 -6.04 9.67
N THR A 74 11.26 -5.78 10.69
CA THR A 74 11.61 -4.81 11.74
C THR A 74 12.52 -5.44 12.76
N ARG A 75 13.81 -5.14 12.67
CA ARG A 75 14.85 -5.66 13.56
C ARG A 75 14.76 -5.01 14.94
N MET A 76 14.96 -5.80 15.98
CA MET A 76 14.94 -5.32 17.37
C MET A 76 16.09 -4.36 17.67
N ASP A 77 17.26 -4.58 17.08
CA ASP A 77 18.44 -3.73 17.24
C ASP A 77 18.32 -2.35 16.55
N ALA A 78 17.31 -2.16 15.69
CA ALA A 78 16.99 -0.87 15.06
C ALA A 78 15.92 -0.09 15.84
N LEU A 79 15.44 -0.60 16.97
CA LEU A 79 14.42 0.04 17.81
C LEU A 79 15.03 0.54 19.12
N PRO A 80 14.48 1.62 19.71
CA PRO A 80 14.91 2.10 21.03
C PRO A 80 14.44 1.09 22.10
N LEU A 81 15.37 0.29 22.63
CA LEU A 81 15.07 -0.73 23.65
C LEU A 81 14.96 -0.15 25.07
N ASP A 82 15.32 1.10 25.26
CA ASP A 82 15.18 1.87 26.50
C ASP A 82 13.75 2.35 26.77
N LYS A 83 12.86 2.21 25.78
CA LYS A 83 11.46 2.58 25.87
C LYS A 83 10.57 1.41 25.47
N PRO A 84 9.30 1.38 25.94
CA PRO A 84 8.37 0.38 25.48
C PRO A 84 8.19 0.42 23.95
N ILE A 85 8.19 -0.75 23.33
CA ILE A 85 7.91 -0.92 21.90
C ILE A 85 6.41 -1.10 21.75
N THR A 86 5.75 -0.14 21.16
CA THR A 86 4.31 -0.25 20.90
C THR A 86 4.04 -1.02 19.62
N VAL A 87 3.10 -1.97 19.66
CA VAL A 87 2.61 -2.67 18.45
C VAL A 87 1.10 -2.57 18.40
N GLN A 88 0.61 -2.00 17.31
CA GLN A 88 -0.81 -1.72 17.10
C GLN A 88 -1.27 -2.25 15.73
N PRO A 89 -2.58 -2.55 15.56
CA PRO A 89 -3.13 -2.88 14.26
C PRO A 89 -3.00 -1.71 13.27
N MET A 90 -3.16 -2.01 11.98
CA MET A 90 -3.24 -0.99 10.95
C MET A 90 -4.51 -0.16 11.12
N LYS A 91 -4.37 1.14 11.43
CA LYS A 91 -5.49 2.03 11.84
C LYS A 91 -6.49 2.34 10.73
N SER A 92 -6.08 2.27 9.48
CA SER A 92 -6.98 2.54 8.34
C SER A 92 -7.95 1.40 8.04
N PHE A 93 -7.91 0.29 8.77
CA PHE A 93 -8.75 -0.87 8.52
C PHE A 93 -9.47 -1.32 9.79
N PRO A 94 -10.71 -1.83 9.67
CA PRO A 94 -11.43 -2.36 10.82
C PRO A 94 -10.65 -3.49 11.53
N ILE A 95 -10.69 -3.50 12.85
CA ILE A 95 -9.96 -4.49 13.65
C ILE A 95 -10.83 -5.75 13.80
N ILE A 96 -10.30 -6.91 13.38
CA ILE A 96 -10.93 -8.19 13.64
C ILE A 96 -10.63 -8.64 15.07
N LYS A 97 -9.35 -8.74 15.41
CA LYS A 97 -8.85 -9.06 16.75
C LYS A 97 -7.39 -8.65 16.88
N ASP A 98 -7.04 -7.97 17.95
CA ASP A 98 -5.68 -7.56 18.33
C ASP A 98 -4.94 -6.86 17.16
N LEU A 99 -3.93 -7.53 16.58
CA LEU A 99 -3.13 -7.00 15.47
C LEU A 99 -3.68 -7.37 14.08
N VAL A 100 -4.78 -8.10 14.03
CA VAL A 100 -5.41 -8.56 12.78
C VAL A 100 -6.53 -7.63 12.35
N THR A 101 -6.41 -7.07 11.15
CA THR A 101 -7.39 -6.14 10.55
C THR A 101 -8.07 -6.74 9.33
N ASP A 102 -9.28 -6.27 9.01
CA ASP A 102 -10.00 -6.61 7.78
C ASP A 102 -9.49 -5.76 6.61
N VAL A 103 -8.72 -6.38 5.75
CA VAL A 103 -8.20 -5.76 4.53
C VAL A 103 -9.03 -6.07 3.28
N SER A 104 -10.22 -6.61 3.42
CA SER A 104 -11.09 -7.05 2.31
C SER A 104 -11.51 -5.92 1.37
N TRP A 105 -11.62 -4.70 1.88
CA TRP A 105 -11.86 -3.50 1.07
C TRP A 105 -10.85 -3.36 -0.08
N ASN A 106 -9.58 -3.64 0.16
CA ASN A 106 -8.54 -3.56 -0.85
C ASN A 106 -8.81 -4.51 -2.03
N TYR A 107 -9.30 -5.72 -1.75
CA TYR A 107 -9.63 -6.68 -2.81
C TYR A 107 -10.88 -6.26 -3.59
N ARG A 108 -11.85 -5.61 -2.94
CA ARG A 108 -13.01 -5.01 -3.64
C ARG A 108 -12.58 -3.91 -4.61
N VAL A 109 -11.70 -3.01 -4.19
CA VAL A 109 -11.14 -1.96 -5.07
C VAL A 109 -10.36 -2.58 -6.22
N ASN A 110 -9.52 -3.59 -5.95
CA ASN A 110 -8.72 -4.24 -6.99
C ASN A 110 -9.58 -4.88 -8.10
N LYS A 111 -10.75 -5.44 -7.74
CA LYS A 111 -11.68 -6.03 -8.71
C LYS A 111 -12.28 -5.01 -9.68
N LYS A 112 -12.36 -3.73 -9.30
CA LYS A 112 -12.88 -2.67 -10.18
C LYS A 112 -11.89 -2.29 -11.29
N ILE A 113 -10.58 -2.53 -11.08
CA ILE A 113 -9.55 -2.12 -12.03
C ILE A 113 -9.56 -3.05 -13.25
N PRO A 114 -9.82 -2.54 -14.46
CA PRO A 114 -9.80 -3.35 -15.68
C PRO A 114 -8.43 -4.02 -15.85
N PRO A 115 -8.37 -5.32 -16.16
CA PRO A 115 -7.12 -6.03 -16.35
C PRO A 115 -6.38 -5.55 -17.59
N PHE A 116 -5.12 -5.97 -17.72
CA PHE A 116 -4.33 -5.79 -18.94
C PHE A 116 -5.09 -6.34 -20.16
N THR A 117 -5.20 -5.53 -21.20
CA THR A 117 -5.87 -5.89 -22.45
C THR A 117 -4.91 -5.61 -23.60
N PRO A 118 -4.34 -6.66 -24.23
CA PRO A 118 -3.35 -6.46 -25.29
C PRO A 118 -3.97 -5.76 -26.51
N ARG A 119 -3.18 -4.95 -27.19
CA ARG A 119 -3.58 -4.38 -28.48
C ARG A 119 -3.73 -5.47 -29.55
N PRO A 120 -4.75 -5.42 -30.39
CA PRO A 120 -4.89 -6.38 -31.50
C PRO A 120 -3.63 -6.41 -32.40
N GLY A 121 -3.17 -7.61 -32.77
CA GLY A 121 -2.02 -7.78 -33.65
C GLY A 121 -0.67 -7.37 -33.07
N VAL A 122 -0.56 -7.11 -31.76
CA VAL A 122 0.65 -6.65 -31.14
C VAL A 122 1.76 -7.71 -31.20
N LYS A 123 2.97 -7.28 -31.49
CA LYS A 123 4.18 -8.07 -31.25
C LYS A 123 4.55 -7.96 -29.78
N TRP A 124 4.76 -9.09 -29.11
CA TRP A 124 5.14 -9.17 -27.68
C TRP A 124 6.60 -8.75 -27.47
N LYS A 125 6.92 -7.52 -27.85
CA LYS A 125 8.22 -6.89 -27.67
C LYS A 125 8.03 -5.55 -26.99
N MET A 126 8.91 -5.26 -26.04
CA MET A 126 9.00 -3.97 -25.37
C MET A 126 10.41 -3.43 -25.50
N TYR A 127 10.54 -2.12 -25.61
CA TYR A 127 11.83 -1.45 -25.46
C TYR A 127 12.25 -1.47 -23.98
N GLN A 128 13.55 -1.43 -23.74
CA GLN A 128 14.08 -1.47 -22.36
C GLN A 128 13.54 -0.31 -21.51
N GLU A 129 13.41 0.88 -22.09
CA GLU A 129 12.85 2.06 -21.44
C GLU A 129 11.42 1.83 -20.91
N ASP A 130 10.59 1.13 -21.69
CA ASP A 130 9.23 0.78 -21.28
C ASP A 130 9.22 -0.26 -20.16
N VAL A 131 10.15 -1.22 -20.22
CA VAL A 131 10.33 -2.23 -19.16
C VAL A 131 10.75 -1.54 -17.88
N ASP A 132 11.74 -0.66 -17.91
CA ASP A 132 12.27 0.06 -16.77
C ASP A 132 11.19 0.94 -16.11
N ARG A 133 10.33 1.55 -16.92
CA ARG A 133 9.22 2.38 -16.44
C ARG A 133 8.17 1.60 -15.64
N VAL A 134 7.84 0.38 -16.02
CA VAL A 134 6.72 -0.39 -15.42
C VAL A 134 7.16 -1.49 -14.45
N GLN A 135 8.40 -1.95 -14.52
CA GLN A 135 8.87 -3.09 -13.70
C GLN A 135 8.89 -2.78 -12.19
N GLU A 136 9.13 -1.52 -11.82
CA GLU A 136 9.13 -1.10 -10.42
C GLU A 136 7.81 -1.45 -9.73
N PHE A 137 6.69 -1.29 -10.42
CA PHE A 137 5.36 -1.54 -9.86
C PHE A 137 5.07 -3.01 -9.58
N ARG A 138 5.81 -3.93 -10.24
CA ARG A 138 5.70 -5.38 -10.01
C ARG A 138 6.28 -5.84 -8.67
N LYS A 139 7.13 -5.00 -8.05
CA LYS A 139 7.68 -5.28 -6.72
C LYS A 139 6.62 -5.27 -5.62
N CYS A 140 5.43 -4.71 -5.86
CA CYS A 140 4.40 -4.55 -4.85
C CYS A 140 3.91 -5.90 -4.31
N ILE A 141 4.12 -6.13 -3.02
CA ILE A 141 3.74 -7.34 -2.27
C ILE A 141 2.36 -7.25 -1.59
N GLU A 142 1.59 -6.20 -1.87
CA GLU A 142 0.24 -5.98 -1.32
C GLU A 142 0.18 -5.98 0.22
N CYS A 143 1.19 -5.40 0.85
CA CYS A 143 1.26 -5.29 2.31
C CYS A 143 0.32 -4.21 2.90
N PHE A 144 -0.19 -3.30 2.08
CA PHE A 144 -1.08 -2.20 2.44
C PHE A 144 -0.53 -1.17 3.44
N LEU A 145 0.77 -1.18 3.74
CA LEU A 145 1.38 -0.16 4.60
C LEU A 145 1.21 1.25 4.03
N CYS A 146 1.32 1.40 2.71
CA CYS A 146 1.09 2.67 2.02
C CYS A 146 -0.38 3.14 2.12
N GLN A 147 -1.34 2.22 2.18
CA GLN A 147 -2.75 2.53 2.45
C GLN A 147 -2.93 2.99 3.90
N ASN A 148 -2.29 2.29 4.84
CA ASN A 148 -2.40 2.59 6.25
C ASN A 148 -1.80 3.95 6.66
N VAL A 149 -0.75 4.41 5.98
CA VAL A 149 -0.12 5.70 6.28
C VAL A 149 -0.77 6.87 5.53
N CYS A 150 -1.62 6.57 4.55
CA CYS A 150 -2.24 7.60 3.72
C CYS A 150 -3.28 8.40 4.54
N HIS A 151 -3.03 9.67 4.78
CA HIS A 151 -3.93 10.51 5.56
C HIS A 151 -5.31 10.68 4.91
N VAL A 152 -5.43 10.58 3.58
CA VAL A 152 -6.75 10.59 2.91
C VAL A 152 -7.61 9.41 3.33
N LEU A 153 -6.99 8.23 3.53
CA LEU A 153 -7.69 7.03 4.02
C LEU A 153 -7.80 6.99 5.54
N ARG A 154 -6.74 7.43 6.24
CA ARG A 154 -6.60 7.27 7.69
C ARG A 154 -7.29 8.36 8.50
N GLU A 155 -7.14 9.63 8.07
CA GLU A 155 -7.61 10.80 8.82
C GLU A 155 -8.91 11.37 8.23
N HIS A 156 -9.08 11.27 6.92
CA HIS A 156 -10.27 11.77 6.23
C HIS A 156 -11.29 10.68 5.88
N GLU A 157 -10.97 9.41 6.14
CA GLU A 157 -11.84 8.23 5.97
C GLU A 157 -12.50 8.11 4.58
N GLN A 158 -11.81 8.61 3.53
CA GLN A 158 -12.34 8.71 2.17
C GLN A 158 -12.26 7.38 1.39
N MET A 159 -12.51 6.24 2.02
CA MET A 159 -12.41 4.92 1.39
C MET A 159 -13.40 4.71 0.23
N GLU A 160 -14.52 5.39 0.23
CA GLU A 160 -15.50 5.27 -0.85
C GLU A 160 -15.11 6.06 -2.10
N GLN A 161 -14.39 7.17 -1.93
CA GLN A 161 -14.06 8.12 -2.99
C GLN A 161 -12.60 8.06 -3.43
N PHE A 162 -11.75 7.31 -2.71
CA PHE A 162 -10.31 7.30 -2.92
C PHE A 162 -9.75 5.87 -2.91
N GLY A 163 -9.22 5.43 -4.03
CA GLY A 163 -8.64 4.09 -4.15
C GLY A 163 -7.36 3.89 -3.32
N GLY A 164 -6.58 4.95 -3.16
CA GLY A 164 -5.36 4.94 -2.37
C GLY A 164 -4.10 4.50 -3.13
N PRO A 165 -2.93 4.72 -2.52
CA PRO A 165 -1.63 4.60 -3.20
C PRO A 165 -1.35 3.22 -3.76
N ARG A 166 -1.78 2.12 -3.09
CA ARG A 166 -1.59 0.76 -3.61
C ARG A 166 -2.23 0.57 -5.00
N PHE A 167 -3.43 1.13 -5.20
CA PHE A 167 -4.16 0.95 -6.45
C PHE A 167 -3.67 1.90 -7.53
N PHE A 168 -3.14 3.05 -7.17
CA PHE A 168 -2.41 3.89 -8.13
C PHE A 168 -1.17 3.20 -8.66
N VAL A 169 -0.41 2.49 -7.82
CA VAL A 169 0.70 1.62 -8.28
C VAL A 169 0.19 0.54 -9.26
N ARG A 170 -0.95 -0.10 -8.95
CA ARG A 170 -1.54 -1.10 -9.84
C ARG A 170 -1.97 -0.51 -11.18
N VAL A 171 -2.66 0.64 -11.14
CA VAL A 171 -3.11 1.33 -12.36
C VAL A 171 -1.92 1.84 -13.16
N ALA A 172 -0.88 2.40 -12.50
CA ALA A 172 0.32 2.87 -13.19
C ALA A 172 1.01 1.75 -13.98
N GLY A 173 1.12 0.55 -13.39
CA GLY A 173 1.70 -0.61 -14.08
C GLY A 173 0.89 -1.09 -15.29
N LEU A 174 -0.38 -0.74 -15.38
CA LEU A 174 -1.26 -1.06 -16.51
C LEU A 174 -1.31 0.11 -17.51
N GLU A 175 -1.58 1.32 -17.03
CA GLU A 175 -1.77 2.52 -17.84
C GLU A 175 -0.50 2.96 -18.58
N MET A 176 0.67 2.70 -18.00
CA MET A 176 1.97 3.00 -18.62
C MET A 176 2.53 1.83 -19.44
N HIS A 177 1.83 0.70 -19.50
CA HIS A 177 2.29 -0.45 -20.25
C HIS A 177 2.06 -0.25 -21.76
N PRO A 178 3.10 -0.26 -22.63
CA PRO A 178 2.97 0.11 -24.03
C PRO A 178 2.08 -0.82 -24.85
N LEU A 179 1.88 -2.05 -24.37
CA LEU A 179 1.06 -3.06 -25.05
C LEU A 179 -0.38 -3.12 -24.54
N ASP A 180 -0.74 -2.31 -23.52
CA ASP A 180 -2.13 -2.23 -23.03
C ASP A 180 -2.94 -1.29 -23.93
N SER A 181 -4.15 -1.72 -24.31
CA SER A 181 -5.05 -0.94 -25.15
C SER A 181 -6.08 -0.13 -24.35
N LYS A 182 -6.24 -0.41 -23.06
CA LYS A 182 -7.24 0.26 -22.22
C LYS A 182 -6.69 1.48 -21.51
N SER A 183 -7.38 2.63 -21.64
CA SER A 183 -7.19 3.76 -20.75
C SER A 183 -8.01 3.59 -19.47
N ARG A 184 -7.44 4.00 -18.33
CA ARG A 184 -8.07 4.02 -17.01
C ARG A 184 -8.13 5.42 -16.41
N THR A 185 -7.86 6.45 -17.22
CA THR A 185 -7.84 7.86 -16.79
C THR A 185 -9.19 8.31 -16.26
N LYS A 186 -10.30 7.92 -16.93
CA LYS A 186 -11.64 8.20 -16.45
C LYS A 186 -11.91 7.56 -15.09
N MET A 187 -11.51 6.30 -14.89
CA MET A 187 -11.63 5.59 -13.63
C MET A 187 -10.80 6.27 -12.51
N LEU A 188 -9.56 6.69 -12.83
CA LEU A 188 -8.71 7.43 -11.90
C LEU A 188 -9.37 8.71 -11.39
N LYS A 189 -10.05 9.43 -12.28
CA LYS A 189 -10.75 10.66 -11.96
C LYS A 189 -12.03 10.41 -11.16
N ASP A 190 -12.93 9.58 -11.70
CA ASP A 190 -14.31 9.50 -11.24
C ASP A 190 -14.54 8.46 -10.13
N GLU A 191 -13.76 7.37 -10.12
CA GLU A 191 -13.97 6.24 -9.19
C GLU A 191 -12.85 6.08 -8.15
N LEU A 192 -11.59 6.34 -8.54
CA LEU A 192 -10.45 6.20 -7.64
C LEU A 192 -10.01 7.53 -7.02
N GLY A 193 -10.61 8.64 -7.40
CA GLY A 193 -10.44 9.95 -6.76
C GLY A 193 -8.98 10.41 -6.66
N ILE A 194 -8.17 10.21 -7.72
CA ILE A 194 -6.74 10.55 -7.70
C ILE A 194 -6.49 12.03 -7.37
N GLY A 195 -7.46 12.90 -7.63
CA GLY A 195 -7.41 14.32 -7.30
C GLY A 195 -7.28 14.60 -5.82
N LEU A 196 -7.78 13.72 -4.94
CA LEU A 196 -7.72 13.87 -3.49
C LEU A 196 -6.30 13.69 -2.91
N CYS A 197 -5.37 13.11 -3.68
CA CYS A 197 -3.99 12.96 -3.23
C CYS A 197 -3.26 14.31 -3.29
N ASN A 198 -2.74 14.76 -2.14
CA ASN A 198 -1.96 16.02 -1.99
C ASN A 198 -0.42 15.82 -1.99
N ILE A 199 0.05 14.66 -2.44
CA ILE A 199 1.48 14.40 -2.73
C ILE A 199 2.40 14.54 -1.49
N THR A 200 1.96 14.09 -0.32
CA THR A 200 2.78 14.13 0.92
C THR A 200 3.92 13.12 0.98
N LYS A 201 4.01 12.19 0.02
CA LYS A 201 5.03 11.13 -0.09
C LYS A 201 5.08 10.09 1.04
N CYS A 202 4.22 10.17 2.05
CA CYS A 202 4.20 9.23 3.16
C CYS A 202 4.07 7.75 2.71
N CYS A 203 3.34 7.50 1.62
CA CYS A 203 3.20 6.16 1.03
C CYS A 203 4.52 5.62 0.45
N THR A 204 5.34 6.48 -0.15
CA THR A 204 6.68 6.12 -0.66
C THR A 204 7.63 5.77 0.48
N GLU A 205 7.60 6.55 1.57
CA GLU A 205 8.51 6.36 2.72
C GLU A 205 8.31 5.04 3.46
N VAL A 206 7.09 4.51 3.49
CA VAL A 206 6.80 3.24 4.20
C VAL A 206 6.87 2.01 3.31
N CYS A 207 7.13 2.16 2.02
CA CYS A 207 7.15 1.03 1.09
C CYS A 207 8.33 0.09 1.37
N PRO A 208 8.11 -1.18 1.79
CA PRO A 208 9.19 -2.10 2.11
C PRO A 208 9.93 -2.63 0.87
N GLU A 209 9.37 -2.43 -0.32
CA GLU A 209 9.94 -2.78 -1.62
C GLU A 209 10.50 -1.55 -2.37
N GLU A 210 10.61 -0.40 -1.68
CA GLU A 210 11.23 0.84 -2.18
C GLU A 210 10.62 1.35 -3.49
N ILE A 211 9.31 1.18 -3.65
CA ILE A 211 8.60 1.71 -4.82
C ILE A 211 8.42 3.21 -4.64
N HIS A 212 8.85 4.01 -5.61
CA HIS A 212 8.64 5.44 -5.66
C HIS A 212 7.19 5.78 -6.03
N ILE A 213 6.26 5.43 -5.13
CA ILE A 213 4.81 5.45 -5.37
C ILE A 213 4.34 6.83 -5.82
N THR A 214 4.79 7.87 -5.16
CA THR A 214 4.37 9.23 -5.47
C THR A 214 4.94 9.70 -6.80
N ASP A 215 6.26 9.58 -6.97
CA ASP A 215 6.96 10.19 -8.11
C ASP A 215 6.72 9.39 -9.40
N ASN A 216 6.75 8.05 -9.34
CA ASN A 216 6.69 7.22 -10.54
C ASN A 216 5.26 6.74 -10.87
N ALA A 217 4.33 6.70 -9.90
CA ALA A 217 2.96 6.29 -10.15
C ALA A 217 1.97 7.45 -10.05
N ILE A 218 1.85 8.11 -8.88
CA ILE A 218 0.75 9.06 -8.63
C ILE A 218 0.89 10.32 -9.49
N ILE A 219 2.05 10.95 -9.52
CA ILE A 219 2.26 12.18 -10.28
C ILE A 219 2.00 11.95 -11.77
N PRO A 220 2.61 10.96 -12.45
CA PRO A 220 2.34 10.72 -13.87
C PRO A 220 0.88 10.35 -14.17
N LEU A 221 0.18 9.68 -13.25
CA LEU A 221 -1.24 9.40 -13.43
C LEU A 221 -2.11 10.65 -13.28
N LYS A 222 -1.76 11.58 -12.37
CA LYS A 222 -2.44 12.87 -12.25
C LYS A 222 -2.23 13.71 -13.49
N GLU A 223 -1.02 13.77 -14.03
CA GLU A 223 -0.71 14.47 -15.27
C GLU A 223 -1.56 13.94 -16.43
N ARG A 224 -1.66 12.63 -16.62
CA ARG A 224 -2.52 12.00 -17.64
C ARG A 224 -3.99 12.38 -17.49
N VAL A 225 -4.50 12.45 -16.26
CA VAL A 225 -5.87 12.90 -16.00
C VAL A 225 -6.04 14.38 -16.35
N VAL A 226 -5.06 15.23 -16.01
CA VAL A 226 -5.08 16.65 -16.38
C VAL A 226 -5.06 16.82 -17.89
N ASP A 227 -4.16 16.17 -18.59
CA ASP A 227 -4.04 16.22 -20.05
C ASP A 227 -5.33 15.77 -20.74
N GLU A 228 -6.03 14.77 -20.20
CA GLU A 228 -7.23 14.24 -20.84
C GLU A 228 -8.47 15.09 -20.58
N PHE A 229 -8.64 15.63 -19.37
CA PHE A 229 -9.90 16.23 -18.95
C PHE A 229 -9.84 17.73 -18.68
N TYR A 230 -8.66 18.31 -18.51
CA TYR A 230 -8.52 19.70 -18.06
C TYR A 230 -7.59 20.57 -18.90
N ASP A 231 -6.79 20.00 -19.81
CA ASP A 231 -5.93 20.79 -20.72
C ASP A 231 -6.75 21.31 -21.91
N PRO A 232 -7.04 22.64 -22.03
CA PRO A 232 -7.88 23.19 -23.07
C PRO A 232 -7.23 23.08 -24.44
N LEU A 233 -5.90 23.11 -24.56
CA LEU A 233 -5.20 22.99 -25.83
C LEU A 233 -5.29 21.57 -26.37
N LEU A 234 -5.05 20.57 -25.51
CA LEU A 234 -5.17 19.17 -25.90
C LEU A 234 -6.61 18.79 -26.22
N MET A 235 -7.58 19.33 -25.49
CA MET A 235 -9.02 19.15 -25.80
C MET A 235 -9.37 19.72 -27.16
N LEU A 236 -8.87 20.93 -27.51
CA LEU A 236 -9.07 21.54 -28.80
C LEU A 236 -8.45 20.72 -29.95
N VAL A 237 -7.19 20.27 -29.77
CA VAL A 237 -6.49 19.43 -30.76
C VAL A 237 -7.25 18.13 -31.02
N ARG A 238 -7.74 17.47 -29.94
CA ARG A 238 -8.54 16.23 -30.08
C ARG A 238 -9.85 16.48 -30.82
N LYS A 239 -10.54 17.60 -30.55
CA LYS A 239 -11.77 17.98 -31.24
C LYS A 239 -11.53 18.18 -32.74
N ILE A 240 -10.42 18.83 -33.10
CA ILE A 240 -10.05 19.06 -34.50
C ILE A 240 -9.69 17.74 -35.21
N ARG A 241 -8.96 16.84 -34.53
CA ARG A 241 -8.60 15.51 -35.07
C ARG A 241 -9.81 14.61 -35.23
N GLY A 242 -10.71 14.55 -34.25
CA GLY A 242 -11.94 13.76 -34.32
C GLY A 242 -12.92 14.27 -35.39
N ALA A 243 -12.93 15.57 -35.67
CA ALA A 243 -13.69 16.12 -36.78
C ALA A 243 -13.12 15.77 -38.18
N LYS A 244 -11.84 15.41 -38.29
CA LYS A 244 -11.21 14.95 -39.53
C LYS A 244 -11.42 13.47 -39.83
N GLU A 245 -11.69 12.64 -38.80
CA GLU A 245 -11.97 11.21 -38.97
C GLU A 245 -13.47 10.91 -39.22
N SER A 246 -14.35 11.90 -39.03
CA SER A 246 -15.79 11.79 -39.25
C SER A 246 -16.27 12.46 -40.53
N GLY A 247 -15.41 12.92 -41.41
CA GLY A 247 -15.63 13.44 -42.75
C GLY A 247 -14.94 12.63 -43.81
#